data_c0e3112932fb5a8def7b81be2aa051a2
#
_entry.id   c0e3112932fb5a8def7b81be2aa051a2
#
_cell.length_a   1.000
_cell.length_b   1.000
_cell.length_c   1.000
_cell.angle_alpha   90.00
_cell.angle_beta   90.00
_cell.angle_gamma   90.00
#
_symmetry.space_group_name_H-M   'P 1'
#
loop_
_entity.id
_entity.type
_entity.pdbx_description
1 polymer ?
#
loop_
_entity_poly.entity_id
_entity_poly.type
_entity_poly.pdbx_seq_one_letter_code
_entity_poly.pdbx_strand_id
1 'polypeptide(L)'
;MLWRLLRGDGSATGRLHRSLFGWGFFWLGLGLALEAFEGGIKKDYATFSYFFVTSGLASFVLIAAGIAMRRLNVRFSALVKCGQNPMVAYTAAGFLIMPLLTLLHLSPCLQAFAELCPWMGVVRGVLVTAVVMAVTVFFTNRRLFWRT
;
A
#
# COMPACT_ATOMS: atom_id res chain seq x y z
N MET A 1 5.65 13.80 -13.73
CA MET A 1 6.96 13.49 -14.35
C MET A 1 7.20 12.00 -14.48
N LEU A 2 7.04 11.21 -13.41
CA LEU A 2 7.24 9.74 -13.40
C LEU A 2 6.36 9.00 -14.44
N TRP A 3 5.10 9.41 -14.61
CA TRP A 3 4.16 8.82 -15.55
C TRP A 3 4.56 8.99 -17.03
N ARG A 4 5.21 10.10 -17.38
CA ARG A 4 5.76 10.30 -18.75
C ARG A 4 6.97 9.42 -19.01
N LEU A 5 7.82 9.19 -17.99
CA LEU A 5 8.98 8.30 -18.10
C LEU A 5 8.58 6.83 -18.24
N LEU A 6 7.46 6.41 -17.63
CA LEU A 6 6.94 5.06 -17.74
C LEU A 6 6.30 4.77 -19.12
N ARG A 7 5.90 5.78 -19.86
CA ARG A 7 5.20 5.65 -21.16
C ARG A 7 6.09 5.82 -22.39
N GLY A 8 7.28 6.43 -22.24
CA GLY A 8 8.23 6.68 -23.32
C GLY A 8 9.49 5.84 -23.18
N ASP A 9 10.06 5.40 -24.25
CA ASP A 9 11.32 4.69 -24.44
C ASP A 9 11.61 3.48 -23.53
N GLY A 10 11.66 2.30 -24.14
CA GLY A 10 12.05 1.06 -23.47
C GLY A 10 13.39 1.13 -22.75
N SER A 11 14.32 1.97 -23.20
CA SER A 11 15.65 2.18 -22.62
C SER A 11 15.60 2.99 -21.32
N ALA A 12 14.77 4.03 -21.25
CA ALA A 12 14.63 4.86 -20.05
C ALA A 12 13.95 4.09 -18.91
N THR A 13 12.98 3.26 -19.24
CA THR A 13 12.29 2.42 -18.25
C THR A 13 13.17 1.30 -17.73
N GLY A 14 13.99 0.68 -18.59
CA GLY A 14 14.95 -0.33 -18.16
C GLY A 14 15.97 0.25 -17.17
N ARG A 15 16.45 1.47 -17.41
CA ARG A 15 17.35 2.16 -16.47
C ARG A 15 16.65 2.47 -15.15
N LEU A 16 15.40 2.92 -15.18
CA LEU A 16 14.63 3.18 -13.98
C LEU A 16 14.42 1.92 -13.14
N HIS A 17 14.02 0.80 -13.76
CA HIS A 17 13.85 -0.47 -13.05
C HIS A 17 15.18 -0.97 -12.45
N ARG A 18 16.29 -0.83 -13.17
CA ARG A 18 17.62 -1.23 -12.68
C ARG A 18 18.04 -0.37 -11.48
N SER A 19 17.80 0.94 -11.54
CA SER A 19 18.09 1.85 -10.44
C SER A 19 17.22 1.55 -9.22
N LEU A 20 15.91 1.37 -9.41
CA LEU A 20 14.99 1.00 -8.32
C LEU A 20 15.34 -0.35 -7.69
N PHE A 21 15.76 -1.32 -8.51
CA PHE A 21 16.21 -2.62 -8.02
C PHE A 21 17.47 -2.49 -7.16
N GLY A 22 18.46 -1.74 -7.62
CA GLY A 22 19.69 -1.50 -6.86
C GLY A 22 19.43 -0.79 -5.54
N TRP A 23 18.65 0.27 -5.54
CA TRP A 23 18.26 0.97 -4.32
C TRP A 23 17.38 0.12 -3.40
N GLY A 24 16.44 -0.64 -3.96
CA GLY A 24 15.60 -1.56 -3.19
C GLY A 24 16.41 -2.63 -2.48
N PHE A 25 17.38 -3.22 -3.18
CA PHE A 25 18.29 -4.21 -2.60
C PHE A 25 19.20 -3.61 -1.52
N PHE A 26 19.72 -2.41 -1.75
CA PHE A 26 20.54 -1.70 -0.78
C PHE A 26 19.77 -1.42 0.52
N TRP A 27 18.57 -0.84 0.42
CA TRP A 27 17.74 -0.55 1.59
C TRP A 27 17.30 -1.81 2.33
N LEU A 28 16.93 -2.86 1.59
CA LEU A 28 16.56 -4.13 2.19
C LEU A 28 17.74 -4.75 2.96
N GLY A 29 18.93 -4.79 2.33
CA GLY A 29 20.13 -5.31 2.96
C GLY A 29 20.55 -4.52 4.19
N LEU A 30 20.49 -3.18 4.13
CA LEU A 30 20.79 -2.31 5.26
C LEU A 30 19.80 -2.52 6.41
N GLY A 31 18.50 -2.65 6.10
CA GLY A 31 17.47 -2.89 7.10
C GLY A 31 17.64 -4.23 7.81
N LEU A 32 17.95 -5.30 7.06
CA LEU A 32 18.24 -6.62 7.64
C LEU A 32 19.53 -6.63 8.47
N ALA A 33 20.56 -5.88 8.05
CA ALA A 33 21.79 -5.75 8.84
C ALA A 33 21.55 -5.03 10.18
N LEU A 34 20.69 -3.98 10.18
CA LEU A 34 20.34 -3.25 11.39
C LEU A 34 19.42 -4.03 12.33
N GLU A 35 18.65 -4.99 11.82
CA GLU A 35 17.81 -5.87 12.64
C GLU A 35 18.59 -6.55 13.76
N ALA A 36 19.82 -6.99 13.46
CA ALA A 36 20.69 -7.65 14.43
C ALA A 36 21.02 -6.77 15.65
N PHE A 37 21.05 -5.45 15.47
CA PHE A 37 21.36 -4.48 16.54
C PHE A 37 20.12 -3.98 17.28
N GLU A 38 18.96 -3.95 16.61
CA GLU A 38 17.71 -3.41 17.16
C GLU A 38 16.82 -4.47 17.82
N GLY A 39 17.20 -5.75 17.78
CA GLY A 39 16.44 -6.84 18.39
C GLY A 39 15.12 -7.13 17.69
N GLY A 40 15.07 -6.96 16.37
CA GLY A 40 13.95 -7.30 15.49
C GLY A 40 13.28 -6.09 14.82
N ILE A 41 12.59 -6.38 13.73
CA ILE A 41 11.84 -5.41 12.95
C ILE A 41 10.51 -5.10 13.65
N LYS A 42 10.39 -3.95 14.30
CA LYS A 42 9.20 -3.57 15.08
C LYS A 42 8.60 -2.28 14.53
N LYS A 43 7.32 -2.35 14.15
CA LYS A 43 6.55 -1.19 13.68
C LYS A 43 6.25 -0.21 14.82
N ASP A 44 5.84 -0.73 15.99
CA ASP A 44 5.34 0.09 17.10
C ASP A 44 6.43 0.94 17.75
N TYR A 45 7.67 0.46 17.71
CA TYR A 45 8.83 1.21 18.20
C TYR A 45 9.57 2.01 17.12
N ALA A 46 9.00 2.04 15.89
CA ALA A 46 9.56 2.77 14.76
C ALA A 46 11.06 2.52 14.54
N THR A 47 11.48 1.25 14.55
CA THR A 47 12.89 0.86 14.36
C THR A 47 13.40 1.29 12.98
N PHE A 48 14.67 1.65 12.87
CA PHE A 48 15.28 1.99 11.58
C PHE A 48 15.26 0.81 10.62
N SER A 49 15.46 -0.41 11.13
CA SER A 49 15.34 -1.64 10.34
C SER A 49 13.97 -1.75 9.67
N TYR A 50 12.89 -1.43 10.38
CA TYR A 50 11.52 -1.42 9.80
C TYR A 50 11.40 -0.43 8.62
N PHE A 51 11.89 0.80 8.78
CA PHE A 51 11.81 1.80 7.71
C PHE A 51 12.63 1.41 6.48
N PHE A 52 13.82 0.88 6.67
CA PHE A 52 14.68 0.48 5.56
C PHE A 52 14.14 -0.76 4.83
N VAL A 53 13.69 -1.77 5.56
CA VAL A 53 13.06 -2.97 4.96
C VAL A 53 11.81 -2.60 4.18
N THR A 54 10.93 -1.78 4.76
CA THR A 54 9.69 -1.36 4.07
C THR A 54 9.98 -0.51 2.82
N SER A 55 11.00 0.36 2.87
CA SER A 55 11.43 1.14 1.70
C SER A 55 11.98 0.27 0.59
N GLY A 56 12.78 -0.75 0.95
CA GLY A 56 13.28 -1.74 0.01
C GLY A 56 12.14 -2.53 -0.65
N LEU A 57 11.23 -3.07 0.14
CA LEU A 57 10.06 -3.79 -0.35
C LEU A 57 9.15 -2.91 -1.23
N ALA A 58 8.92 -1.65 -0.86
CA ALA A 58 8.14 -0.71 -1.65
C ALA A 58 8.76 -0.50 -3.06
N SER A 59 10.09 -0.45 -3.15
CA SER A 59 10.78 -0.36 -4.44
C SER A 59 10.51 -1.57 -5.33
N PHE A 60 10.51 -2.79 -4.77
CA PHE A 60 10.18 -4.00 -5.51
C PHE A 60 8.71 -4.05 -5.94
N VAL A 61 7.78 -3.61 -5.08
CA VAL A 61 6.36 -3.49 -5.43
C VAL A 61 6.16 -2.51 -6.58
N LEU A 62 6.87 -1.38 -6.60
CA LEU A 62 6.82 -0.42 -7.71
C LEU A 62 7.32 -1.03 -9.03
N ILE A 63 8.40 -1.80 -8.99
CA ILE A 63 8.90 -2.52 -10.17
C ILE A 63 7.85 -3.54 -10.65
N ALA A 64 7.33 -4.37 -9.76
CA ALA A 64 6.33 -5.38 -10.08
C ALA A 64 5.06 -4.75 -10.68
N ALA A 65 4.55 -3.67 -10.07
CA ALA A 65 3.41 -2.92 -10.60
C ALA A 65 3.71 -2.33 -11.98
N GLY A 66 4.91 -1.79 -12.20
CA GLY A 66 5.34 -1.28 -13.50
C GLY A 66 5.37 -2.35 -14.59
N ILE A 67 5.88 -3.54 -14.27
CA ILE A 67 5.90 -4.70 -15.18
C ILE A 67 4.46 -5.19 -15.44
N ALA A 68 3.64 -5.32 -14.40
CA ALA A 68 2.25 -5.77 -14.51
C ALA A 68 1.42 -4.82 -15.42
N MET A 69 1.54 -3.51 -15.22
CA MET A 69 0.85 -2.52 -16.06
C MET A 69 1.26 -2.62 -17.54
N ARG A 70 2.53 -2.93 -17.82
CA ARG A 70 3.03 -3.05 -19.20
C ARG A 70 2.66 -4.38 -19.85
N ARG A 71 2.83 -5.49 -19.12
CA ARG A 71 2.62 -6.84 -19.67
C ARG A 71 1.15 -7.20 -19.76
N LEU A 72 0.37 -6.86 -18.75
CA LEU A 72 -1.04 -7.22 -18.65
C LEU A 72 -1.98 -6.13 -19.20
N ASN A 73 -1.43 -4.96 -19.59
CA ASN A 73 -2.20 -3.78 -20.02
C ASN A 73 -3.30 -3.39 -19.01
N VAL A 74 -3.09 -3.72 -17.73
CA VAL A 74 -4.05 -3.46 -16.65
C VAL A 74 -3.90 -2.02 -16.20
N ARG A 75 -5.01 -1.28 -16.21
CA ARG A 75 -5.08 0.08 -15.66
C ARG A 75 -5.67 0.02 -14.26
N PHE A 76 -4.83 0.18 -13.26
CA PHE A 76 -5.25 0.28 -11.85
C PHE A 76 -5.85 1.66 -11.54
N SER A 77 -6.95 2.01 -12.25
CA SER A 77 -7.57 3.34 -12.11
C SER A 77 -8.03 3.64 -10.68
N ALA A 78 -8.50 2.63 -9.96
CA ALA A 78 -8.92 2.76 -8.56
C ALA A 78 -7.72 3.09 -7.64
N LEU A 79 -6.59 2.38 -7.79
CA LEU A 79 -5.36 2.65 -7.03
C LEU A 79 -4.79 4.04 -7.33
N VAL A 80 -4.84 4.47 -8.60
CA VAL A 80 -4.41 5.82 -8.98
C VAL A 80 -5.28 6.87 -8.30
N LYS A 81 -6.60 6.67 -8.25
CA LYS A 81 -7.54 7.58 -7.56
C LYS A 81 -7.31 7.60 -6.05
N CYS A 82 -7.03 6.47 -5.43
CA CYS A 82 -6.65 6.40 -4.02
C CYS A 82 -5.34 7.17 -3.75
N GLY A 83 -4.34 7.02 -4.63
CA GLY A 83 -3.09 7.77 -4.53
C GLY A 83 -3.24 9.28 -4.77
N GLN A 84 -4.30 9.74 -5.44
CA GLN A 84 -4.61 11.16 -5.61
C GLN A 84 -5.22 11.79 -4.36
N ASN A 85 -5.82 10.98 -3.47
CA ASN A 85 -6.52 11.46 -2.29
C ASN A 85 -6.18 10.61 -1.04
N PRO A 86 -4.89 10.55 -0.66
CA PRO A 86 -4.42 9.66 0.41
C PRO A 86 -5.01 10.01 1.78
N MET A 87 -5.25 11.31 2.04
CA MET A 87 -5.83 11.75 3.31
C MET A 87 -7.25 11.23 3.51
N VAL A 88 -8.07 11.24 2.45
CA VAL A 88 -9.41 10.65 2.51
C VAL A 88 -9.34 9.14 2.74
N ALA A 89 -8.42 8.43 2.09
CA ALA A 89 -8.25 7.00 2.32
C ALA A 89 -7.88 6.68 3.77
N TYR A 90 -6.95 7.44 4.34
CA TYR A 90 -6.50 7.26 5.73
C TYR A 90 -7.60 7.60 6.75
N THR A 91 -8.25 8.75 6.59
CA THR A 91 -9.31 9.19 7.50
C THR A 91 -10.57 8.33 7.37
N ALA A 92 -10.94 7.89 6.17
CA ALA A 92 -12.05 6.99 5.95
C ALA A 92 -11.88 5.66 6.69
N ALA A 93 -10.68 5.09 6.69
CA ALA A 93 -10.40 3.85 7.41
C ALA A 93 -10.56 4.03 8.94
N GLY A 94 -9.88 5.03 9.52
CA GLY A 94 -9.82 5.21 10.97
C GLY A 94 -11.06 5.86 11.57
N PHE A 95 -11.58 6.90 10.93
CA PHE A 95 -12.63 7.74 11.52
C PHE A 95 -14.03 7.46 10.98
N LEU A 96 -14.19 6.81 9.84
CA LEU A 96 -15.49 6.50 9.28
C LEU A 96 -15.80 4.99 9.39
N ILE A 97 -14.96 4.15 8.83
CA ILE A 97 -15.28 2.73 8.67
C ILE A 97 -15.16 1.98 9.99
N MET A 98 -14.09 2.17 10.76
CA MET A 98 -13.93 1.47 12.04
C MET A 98 -15.00 1.87 13.09
N PRO A 99 -15.30 3.15 13.33
CA PRO A 99 -16.40 3.53 14.22
C PRO A 99 -17.76 3.05 13.74
N LEU A 100 -18.01 3.11 12.42
CA LEU A 100 -19.28 2.64 11.85
C LEU A 100 -19.48 1.13 12.05
N LEU A 101 -18.43 0.33 11.83
CA LEU A 101 -18.47 -1.11 12.10
C LEU A 101 -18.70 -1.43 13.57
N THR A 102 -18.15 -0.60 14.47
CA THR A 102 -18.36 -0.75 15.92
C THR A 102 -19.79 -0.38 16.31
N LEU A 103 -20.31 0.72 15.76
CA LEU A 103 -21.69 1.19 16.01
C LEU A 103 -22.74 0.18 15.51
N LEU A 104 -22.49 -0.46 14.37
CA LEU A 104 -23.36 -1.48 13.81
C LEU A 104 -23.20 -2.86 14.47
N HIS A 105 -22.41 -2.97 15.53
CA HIS A 105 -22.05 -4.24 16.19
C HIS A 105 -21.51 -5.32 15.23
N LEU A 106 -21.01 -4.91 14.06
CA LEU A 106 -20.40 -5.82 13.07
C LEU A 106 -18.94 -6.16 13.41
N SER A 107 -18.28 -5.33 14.22
CA SER A 107 -16.89 -5.53 14.63
C SER A 107 -16.68 -6.86 15.40
N PRO A 108 -17.50 -7.24 16.42
CA PRO A 108 -17.31 -8.52 17.10
C PRO A 108 -17.63 -9.72 16.21
N CYS A 109 -18.63 -9.59 15.34
CA CYS A 109 -18.96 -10.62 14.38
C CYS A 109 -17.79 -10.87 13.39
N LEU A 110 -17.21 -9.81 12.84
CA LEU A 110 -16.06 -9.88 11.95
C LEU A 110 -14.78 -10.39 12.66
N GLN A 111 -14.64 -10.13 13.97
CA GLN A 111 -13.54 -10.68 14.76
C GLN A 111 -13.72 -12.18 15.00
N ALA A 112 -14.91 -12.60 15.42
CA ALA A 112 -15.23 -14.02 15.59
C ALA A 112 -15.04 -14.83 14.29
N PHE A 113 -15.42 -14.27 13.14
CA PHE A 113 -15.13 -14.88 11.83
C PHE A 113 -13.63 -14.98 11.55
N ALA A 114 -12.83 -13.98 11.92
CA ALA A 114 -11.39 -14.00 11.70
C ALA A 114 -10.65 -15.03 12.59
N GLU A 115 -11.19 -15.34 13.76
CA GLU A 115 -10.64 -16.33 14.70
C GLU A 115 -10.89 -17.77 14.27
N LEU A 116 -11.92 -18.03 13.45
CA LEU A 116 -12.25 -19.38 12.97
C LEU A 116 -11.18 -19.97 12.05
N CYS A 117 -10.55 -19.14 11.19
CA CYS A 117 -9.50 -19.58 10.27
C CYS A 117 -8.60 -18.39 9.87
N PRO A 118 -7.26 -18.61 9.71
CA PRO A 118 -6.34 -17.58 9.25
C PRO A 118 -6.75 -16.91 7.92
N TRP A 119 -7.37 -17.68 7.02
CA TRP A 119 -7.87 -17.20 5.73
C TRP A 119 -9.03 -16.21 5.86
N MET A 120 -9.87 -16.36 6.88
CA MET A 120 -10.96 -15.42 7.16
C MET A 120 -10.44 -14.04 7.57
N GLY A 121 -9.31 -13.98 8.28
CA GLY A 121 -8.62 -12.73 8.57
C GLY A 121 -8.18 -12.00 7.30
N VAL A 122 -7.66 -12.73 6.32
CA VAL A 122 -7.29 -12.16 5.00
C VAL A 122 -8.52 -11.64 4.26
N VAL A 123 -9.60 -12.42 4.21
CA VAL A 123 -10.86 -12.02 3.57
C VAL A 123 -11.41 -10.74 4.21
N ARG A 124 -11.41 -10.66 5.54
CA ARG A 124 -11.79 -9.44 6.27
C ARG A 124 -10.94 -8.25 5.86
N GLY A 125 -9.60 -8.42 5.82
CA GLY A 125 -8.69 -7.36 5.40
C GLY A 125 -8.98 -6.86 3.98
N VAL A 126 -9.23 -7.78 3.06
CA VAL A 126 -9.59 -7.46 1.66
C VAL A 126 -10.92 -6.71 1.59
N LEU A 127 -11.94 -7.14 2.32
CA LEU A 127 -13.25 -6.47 2.34
C LEU A 127 -13.15 -5.04 2.89
N VAL A 128 -12.48 -4.86 4.04
CA VAL A 128 -12.29 -3.52 4.62
C VAL A 128 -11.51 -2.62 3.65
N THR A 129 -10.45 -3.13 3.04
CA THR A 129 -9.67 -2.38 2.05
C THR A 129 -10.50 -2.02 0.83
N ALA A 130 -11.36 -2.94 0.33
CA ALA A 130 -12.25 -2.66 -0.79
C ALA A 130 -13.26 -1.55 -0.47
N VAL A 131 -13.81 -1.54 0.74
CA VAL A 131 -14.73 -0.48 1.20
C VAL A 131 -13.99 0.86 1.29
N VAL A 132 -12.80 0.91 1.89
CA VAL A 132 -11.96 2.13 1.94
C VAL A 132 -11.68 2.65 0.53
N MET A 133 -11.32 1.75 -0.38
CA MET A 133 -11.05 2.08 -1.78
C MET A 133 -12.29 2.64 -2.48
N ALA A 134 -13.47 2.02 -2.28
CA ALA A 134 -14.73 2.48 -2.86
C ALA A 134 -15.10 3.89 -2.37
N VAL A 135 -14.98 4.14 -1.06
CA VAL A 135 -15.21 5.47 -0.46
C VAL A 135 -14.25 6.50 -1.05
N THR A 136 -12.96 6.19 -1.09
CA THR A 136 -11.94 7.11 -1.62
C THR A 136 -12.15 7.42 -3.10
N VAL A 137 -12.49 6.41 -3.90
CA VAL A 137 -12.82 6.59 -5.33
C VAL A 137 -14.06 7.45 -5.51
N PHE A 138 -15.10 7.25 -4.66
CA PHE A 138 -16.31 8.07 -4.69
C PHE A 138 -15.99 9.55 -4.44
N PHE A 139 -15.24 9.87 -3.38
CA PHE A 139 -14.83 11.25 -3.08
C PHE A 139 -13.95 11.85 -4.19
N THR A 140 -13.02 11.06 -4.72
CA THR A 140 -12.16 11.50 -5.83
C THR A 140 -12.95 11.79 -7.11
N ASN A 141 -13.98 10.97 -7.43
CA ASN A 141 -14.86 11.20 -8.57
C ASN A 141 -15.70 12.48 -8.41
N ARG A 142 -16.08 12.82 -7.19
CA ARG A 142 -16.77 14.07 -6.85
C ARG A 142 -15.84 15.29 -6.82
N ARG A 143 -14.55 15.13 -7.16
CA ARG A 143 -13.50 16.16 -7.11
C ARG A 143 -13.30 16.77 -5.72
N LEU A 144 -13.68 16.07 -4.68
CA LEU A 144 -13.42 16.45 -3.31
C LEU A 144 -12.02 15.95 -2.94
N PHE A 145 -11.03 16.81 -3.14
CA PHE A 145 -9.64 16.53 -2.79
C PHE A 145 -9.30 17.18 -1.46
N TRP A 146 -8.92 16.36 -0.50
CA TRP A 146 -8.34 16.85 0.73
C TRP A 146 -6.82 16.84 0.58
N ARG A 147 -6.27 17.99 0.22
CA ARG A 147 -4.84 18.22 0.13
C ARG A 147 -4.43 19.16 1.28
N THR A 148 -3.42 18.76 2.02
CA THR A 148 -2.67 19.61 2.94
C THR A 148 -1.60 20.33 2.20
#